data_51368a2c9953cf64570b644c47911560
#
_entry.id   51368a2c9953cf64570b644c47911560
#
_cell.length_a   1.000
_cell.length_b   1.000
_cell.length_c   1.000
_cell.angle_alpha   90.00
_cell.angle_beta   90.00
_cell.angle_gamma   90.00
#
_symmetry.space_group_name_H-M   'P 1'
#
loop_
_entity.id
_entity.type
_entity.pdbx_description
1 polymer ?
#
loop_
_entity_poly.entity_id
_entity_poly.type
_entity_poly.pdbx_seq_one_letter_code
_entity_poly.pdbx_strand_id
1 'polypeptide(L)'
;MSLAFGLLSAEAQTGDLPRVAPEQAGVKSKQVAAFFDSLMSFPKTDIHSAIVMRHGKVIGEIHPAPFKAEYGHTLFSCSKTFTSAAIGIAIGEHRLKLTDRLATFFPEYLPKEVSEWLSDITIEDLLTMRSGFVFFDEVRSEHLDWVKTYLNHPMNCKPGTKFQYDSLDTYLLSAIIQKVTGMTLLEYLKPRLFEPLHIEKVKWEVSPEGINTAGWGLYLQSESLAKFGQLLLQQGKWEGKQLIPSSWVKAMMSPHVEDYYGYQMWMCEWPDAARADGAYGQYIIVNPQQDMVVAITQCLTGNGSKEQSLIKNVLFPGIIPSNDKSASKERDIRPGKAYRILKKKQSTYALPLLDGKKSNRQMSIPLNVSYQLDKNPLGWKQVSFLTPQKMEVVDSVGRKGIIEMGFKQWKTSSIGFYPQNPRGTTLNCFSTLGFPFHASSCYAWQGEELVIKTHFVDWITAIELRLQFKDDQLLIHLSESYHSKKVSFKAHKAQHPHEHK
;
A
#
# COMPACT_ATOMS: atom_id res chain seq x y z
N MET A 1 -11.68 41.15 -43.02
CA MET A 1 -11.17 39.82 -42.64
C MET A 1 -10.49 39.94 -41.27
N SER A 2 -11.21 39.64 -40.22
CA SER A 2 -10.71 39.71 -38.85
C SER A 2 -10.42 38.30 -38.38
N LEU A 3 -9.14 37.98 -38.15
CA LEU A 3 -8.66 36.73 -37.61
C LEU A 3 -8.87 36.76 -36.09
N ALA A 4 -9.86 36.01 -35.60
CA ALA A 4 -10.01 35.74 -34.18
C ALA A 4 -8.99 34.68 -33.78
N PHE A 5 -7.92 35.07 -33.11
CA PHE A 5 -7.04 34.15 -32.34
C PHE A 5 -7.81 33.69 -31.10
N GLY A 6 -8.24 32.45 -31.10
CA GLY A 6 -8.72 31.81 -29.91
C GLY A 6 -7.55 31.60 -28.94
N LEU A 7 -7.57 32.35 -27.85
CA LEU A 7 -6.76 32.08 -26.66
C LEU A 7 -7.22 30.75 -26.04
N LEU A 8 -6.49 29.66 -26.34
CA LEU A 8 -6.49 28.49 -25.50
C LEU A 8 -5.85 28.91 -24.18
N SER A 9 -6.67 29.11 -23.16
CA SER A 9 -6.20 29.19 -21.78
C SER A 9 -5.49 27.86 -21.43
N ALA A 10 -4.19 27.91 -21.29
CA ALA A 10 -3.45 26.89 -20.63
C ALA A 10 -3.94 26.87 -19.16
N GLU A 11 -4.90 26.02 -18.83
CA GLU A 11 -5.14 25.65 -17.45
C GLU A 11 -3.82 25.09 -16.93
N ALA A 12 -3.27 25.71 -15.90
CA ALA A 12 -2.12 25.19 -15.18
C ALA A 12 -2.48 23.76 -14.73
N GLN A 13 -1.77 22.78 -15.24
CA GLN A 13 -1.99 21.37 -14.87
C GLN A 13 -1.69 21.24 -13.38
N THR A 14 -2.72 20.97 -12.60
CA THR A 14 -2.63 20.79 -11.14
C THR A 14 -1.91 19.50 -10.75
N GLY A 15 -1.47 18.69 -11.71
CA GLY A 15 -0.90 17.37 -11.48
C GLY A 15 -1.94 16.30 -11.11
N ASP A 16 -3.18 16.67 -10.87
CA ASP A 16 -4.27 15.75 -10.52
C ASP A 16 -4.88 15.09 -11.76
N LEU A 17 -5.31 13.84 -11.61
CA LEU A 17 -6.02 13.13 -12.68
C LEU A 17 -7.38 13.82 -12.97
N PRO A 18 -7.79 13.95 -14.25
CA PRO A 18 -9.10 14.53 -14.58
C PRO A 18 -10.24 13.64 -14.09
N ARG A 19 -11.27 14.26 -13.51
CA ARG A 19 -12.45 13.58 -12.96
C ARG A 19 -13.69 13.90 -13.77
N VAL A 20 -14.43 12.85 -14.17
CA VAL A 20 -15.66 13.00 -14.97
C VAL A 20 -16.79 12.12 -14.44
N ALA A 21 -18.01 12.40 -14.85
CA ALA A 21 -19.11 11.47 -14.63
C ALA A 21 -18.85 10.16 -15.40
N PRO A 22 -19.14 8.98 -14.85
CA PRO A 22 -18.90 7.70 -15.49
C PRO A 22 -19.48 7.62 -16.91
N GLU A 23 -20.66 8.19 -17.15
CA GLU A 23 -21.32 8.21 -18.44
C GLU A 23 -20.47 8.90 -19.53
N GLN A 24 -19.72 9.95 -19.16
CA GLN A 24 -18.80 10.64 -20.09
C GLN A 24 -17.61 9.78 -20.52
N ALA A 25 -17.29 8.75 -19.74
CA ALA A 25 -16.31 7.73 -20.07
C ALA A 25 -16.98 6.39 -20.51
N GLY A 26 -18.27 6.42 -20.84
CA GLY A 26 -19.00 5.25 -21.33
C GLY A 26 -19.22 4.16 -20.28
N VAL A 27 -19.40 4.51 -19.02
CA VAL A 27 -19.74 3.59 -17.93
C VAL A 27 -20.98 4.12 -17.18
N LYS A 28 -21.88 3.23 -16.79
CA LYS A 28 -23.07 3.66 -16.01
C LYS A 28 -22.72 3.94 -14.56
N SER A 29 -23.03 5.12 -14.02
CA SER A 29 -22.82 5.48 -12.61
C SER A 29 -23.42 4.47 -11.63
N LYS A 30 -24.53 3.82 -12.00
CA LYS A 30 -25.16 2.77 -11.17
C LYS A 30 -24.20 1.61 -10.92
N GLN A 31 -23.44 1.16 -11.92
CA GLN A 31 -22.51 0.05 -11.80
C GLN A 31 -21.24 0.44 -11.01
N VAL A 32 -20.76 1.67 -11.20
CA VAL A 32 -19.64 2.18 -10.38
C VAL A 32 -20.07 2.23 -8.89
N ALA A 33 -21.29 2.69 -8.61
CA ALA A 33 -21.83 2.69 -7.25
C ALA A 33 -21.99 1.26 -6.69
N ALA A 34 -22.51 0.33 -7.50
CA ALA A 34 -22.67 -1.07 -7.10
C ALA A 34 -21.32 -1.76 -6.85
N PHE A 35 -20.29 -1.42 -7.64
CA PHE A 35 -18.93 -1.91 -7.42
C PHE A 35 -18.39 -1.47 -6.06
N PHE A 36 -18.52 -0.18 -5.71
CA PHE A 36 -18.09 0.31 -4.40
C PHE A 36 -18.91 -0.27 -3.24
N ASP A 37 -20.24 -0.38 -3.40
CA ASP A 37 -21.08 -1.04 -2.40
C ASP A 37 -20.61 -2.49 -2.15
N SER A 38 -20.28 -3.21 -3.21
CA SER A 38 -19.81 -4.59 -3.12
C SER A 38 -18.43 -4.67 -2.46
N LEU A 39 -17.49 -3.76 -2.77
CA LEU A 39 -16.21 -3.68 -2.09
C LEU A 39 -16.40 -3.44 -0.58
N MET A 40 -17.22 -2.45 -0.22
CA MET A 40 -17.49 -2.09 1.18
C MET A 40 -18.21 -3.18 1.97
N SER A 41 -18.86 -4.13 1.29
CA SER A 41 -19.58 -5.25 1.93
C SER A 41 -18.75 -6.52 2.07
N PHE A 42 -17.50 -6.53 1.64
CA PHE A 42 -16.65 -7.71 1.75
C PHE A 42 -16.39 -8.08 3.21
N PRO A 43 -16.65 -9.32 3.59
CA PRO A 43 -16.38 -9.76 4.95
C PRO A 43 -14.88 -9.79 5.22
N LYS A 44 -14.48 -9.42 6.43
CA LYS A 44 -13.08 -9.40 6.89
C LYS A 44 -12.17 -8.51 6.00
N THR A 45 -12.72 -7.44 5.48
CA THR A 45 -12.01 -6.49 4.63
C THR A 45 -12.35 -5.08 5.05
N ASP A 46 -11.34 -4.27 5.31
CA ASP A 46 -11.47 -2.83 5.47
C ASP A 46 -10.93 -2.17 4.19
N ILE A 47 -11.80 -1.56 3.40
CA ILE A 47 -11.42 -0.79 2.21
C ILE A 47 -10.85 0.56 2.66
N HIS A 48 -9.63 0.88 2.24
CA HIS A 48 -8.95 2.13 2.56
C HIS A 48 -9.08 3.15 1.43
N SER A 49 -8.94 2.69 0.17
CA SER A 49 -9.25 3.49 -1.01
C SER A 49 -9.59 2.60 -2.21
N ALA A 50 -10.39 3.13 -3.13
CA ALA A 50 -10.54 2.54 -4.46
C ALA A 50 -10.74 3.66 -5.49
N ILE A 51 -10.01 3.60 -6.60
CA ILE A 51 -10.08 4.52 -7.73
C ILE A 51 -10.33 3.71 -8.99
N VAL A 52 -11.34 4.10 -9.75
CA VAL A 52 -11.67 3.53 -11.06
C VAL A 52 -11.44 4.58 -12.12
N MET A 53 -10.58 4.27 -13.09
CA MET A 53 -10.30 5.12 -14.25
C MET A 53 -10.76 4.45 -15.53
N ARG A 54 -11.19 5.25 -16.47
CA ARG A 54 -11.40 4.85 -17.87
C ARG A 54 -11.09 6.01 -18.81
N HIS A 55 -10.46 5.70 -19.96
CA HIS A 55 -10.04 6.71 -20.93
C HIS A 55 -9.18 7.83 -20.33
N GLY A 56 -8.27 7.48 -19.41
CA GLY A 56 -7.40 8.42 -18.72
C GLY A 56 -8.10 9.31 -17.67
N LYS A 57 -9.36 9.05 -17.33
CA LYS A 57 -10.16 9.88 -16.43
C LYS A 57 -10.67 9.07 -15.24
N VAL A 58 -10.65 9.65 -14.05
CA VAL A 58 -11.28 9.06 -12.87
C VAL A 58 -12.80 9.16 -13.01
N ILE A 59 -13.46 8.02 -13.00
CA ILE A 59 -14.92 7.87 -13.09
C ILE A 59 -15.58 7.55 -11.75
N GLY A 60 -14.77 7.21 -10.76
CA GLY A 60 -15.20 7.00 -9.39
C GLY A 60 -14.02 6.78 -8.46
N GLU A 61 -14.16 7.30 -7.24
CA GLU A 61 -13.15 7.17 -6.19
C GLU A 61 -13.80 7.14 -4.82
N ILE A 62 -13.26 6.36 -3.90
CA ILE A 62 -13.69 6.33 -2.50
C ILE A 62 -12.47 6.31 -1.58
N HIS A 63 -12.60 7.01 -0.46
CA HIS A 63 -11.71 6.96 0.68
C HIS A 63 -12.61 6.86 1.92
N PRO A 64 -13.05 5.64 2.29
CA PRO A 64 -13.94 5.47 3.42
C PRO A 64 -13.31 6.02 4.70
N ALA A 65 -14.05 6.87 5.43
CA ALA A 65 -13.52 7.37 6.70
C ALA A 65 -13.12 6.20 7.63
N PRO A 66 -11.95 6.27 8.30
CA PRO A 66 -11.12 7.44 8.52
C PRO A 66 -10.05 7.72 7.46
N PHE A 67 -9.97 6.95 6.38
CA PHE A 67 -8.95 7.15 5.34
C PHE A 67 -9.24 8.37 4.48
N LYS A 68 -8.17 8.97 3.94
CA LYS A 68 -8.24 10.16 3.09
C LYS A 68 -7.21 10.06 1.97
N ALA A 69 -7.48 10.76 0.87
CA ALA A 69 -6.58 10.80 -0.30
C ALA A 69 -5.18 11.34 0.00
N GLU A 70 -5.05 12.20 1.02
CA GLU A 70 -3.80 12.85 1.41
C GLU A 70 -2.80 11.96 2.14
N TYR A 71 -3.25 10.79 2.65
CA TYR A 71 -2.38 9.86 3.35
C TYR A 71 -1.65 8.93 2.37
N GLY A 72 -0.35 8.71 2.63
CA GLY A 72 0.38 7.63 2.00
C GLY A 72 -0.07 6.29 2.57
N HIS A 73 0.02 5.24 1.79
CA HIS A 73 -0.34 3.88 2.19
C HIS A 73 0.74 2.90 1.79
N THR A 74 1.04 1.93 2.63
CA THR A 74 1.96 0.84 2.28
C THR A 74 1.42 0.02 1.12
N LEU A 75 2.29 -0.33 0.18
CA LEU A 75 1.91 -1.04 -1.03
C LEU A 75 2.29 -2.51 -1.04
N PHE A 76 3.07 -2.97 -0.05
CA PHE A 76 3.61 -4.33 -0.06
C PHE A 76 4.21 -4.68 -1.43
N SER A 77 3.86 -5.84 -1.97
CA SER A 77 4.44 -6.36 -3.21
C SER A 77 4.07 -5.59 -4.48
N CYS A 78 3.11 -4.64 -4.45
CA CYS A 78 2.97 -3.71 -5.57
C CYS A 78 4.25 -2.90 -5.82
N SER A 79 5.13 -2.75 -4.82
CA SER A 79 6.46 -2.13 -4.95
C SER A 79 7.30 -2.78 -6.06
N LYS A 80 7.15 -4.09 -6.25
CA LYS A 80 7.89 -4.87 -7.26
C LYS A 80 7.69 -4.34 -8.68
N THR A 81 6.49 -3.91 -9.00
CA THR A 81 6.17 -3.39 -10.34
C THR A 81 6.89 -2.07 -10.61
N PHE A 82 7.08 -1.23 -9.59
CA PHE A 82 7.89 -0.01 -9.69
C PHE A 82 9.38 -0.35 -9.85
N THR A 83 9.85 -1.40 -9.19
CA THR A 83 11.23 -1.90 -9.35
C THR A 83 11.45 -2.42 -10.78
N SER A 84 10.49 -3.16 -11.33
CA SER A 84 10.54 -3.58 -12.73
C SER A 84 10.60 -2.38 -13.69
N ALA A 85 9.82 -1.33 -13.43
CA ALA A 85 9.88 -0.10 -14.22
C ALA A 85 11.30 0.52 -14.18
N ALA A 86 11.96 0.53 -13.01
CA ALA A 86 13.34 1.03 -12.88
C ALA A 86 14.32 0.21 -13.72
N ILE A 87 14.22 -1.12 -13.71
CA ILE A 87 15.04 -2.00 -14.54
C ILE A 87 14.82 -1.68 -16.03
N GLY A 88 13.57 -1.51 -16.45
CA GLY A 88 13.25 -1.17 -17.83
C GLY A 88 13.80 0.18 -18.28
N ILE A 89 13.77 1.17 -17.40
CA ILE A 89 14.38 2.47 -17.65
C ILE A 89 15.91 2.31 -17.76
N ALA A 90 16.54 1.57 -16.86
CA ALA A 90 18.00 1.34 -16.88
C ALA A 90 18.45 0.58 -18.13
N ILE A 91 17.67 -0.37 -18.62
CA ILE A 91 17.91 -1.05 -19.91
C ILE A 91 17.76 -0.07 -21.07
N GLY A 92 16.72 0.78 -21.05
CA GLY A 92 16.55 1.85 -22.03
C GLY A 92 17.68 2.88 -22.05
N GLU A 93 18.32 3.12 -20.90
CA GLU A 93 19.52 3.96 -20.75
C GLU A 93 20.83 3.18 -21.07
N HIS A 94 20.75 1.95 -21.54
CA HIS A 94 21.91 1.08 -21.85
C HIS A 94 22.83 0.79 -20.65
N ARG A 95 22.30 0.83 -19.43
CA ARG A 95 23.04 0.54 -18.20
C ARG A 95 23.03 -0.94 -17.83
N LEU A 96 22.00 -1.66 -18.26
CA LEU A 96 21.74 -3.07 -17.95
C LEU A 96 21.24 -3.82 -19.19
N LYS A 97 21.38 -5.13 -19.16
CA LYS A 97 20.77 -6.09 -20.09
C LYS A 97 20.10 -7.20 -19.30
N LEU A 98 19.05 -7.79 -19.83
CA LEU A 98 18.37 -8.95 -19.21
C LEU A 98 19.32 -10.13 -18.94
N THR A 99 20.32 -10.30 -19.81
CA THR A 99 21.33 -11.37 -19.75
C THR A 99 22.52 -11.07 -18.84
N ASP A 100 22.59 -9.89 -18.21
CA ASP A 100 23.67 -9.58 -17.27
C ASP A 100 23.53 -10.49 -16.04
N ARG A 101 24.69 -11.00 -15.58
CA ARG A 101 24.75 -12.00 -14.53
C ARG A 101 24.85 -11.36 -13.16
N LEU A 102 24.02 -11.81 -12.22
CA LEU A 102 23.98 -11.32 -10.84
C LEU A 102 25.37 -11.30 -10.18
N ALA A 103 26.15 -12.37 -10.33
CA ALA A 103 27.45 -12.53 -9.71
C ALA A 103 28.45 -11.44 -10.14
N THR A 104 28.28 -10.84 -11.32
CA THR A 104 29.20 -9.81 -11.82
C THR A 104 29.04 -8.46 -11.13
N PHE A 105 27.90 -8.20 -10.50
CA PHE A 105 27.62 -6.96 -9.78
C PHE A 105 28.20 -6.95 -8.36
N PHE A 106 28.37 -8.12 -7.75
CA PHE A 106 28.75 -8.25 -6.33
C PHE A 106 29.90 -9.27 -6.13
N PRO A 107 31.03 -9.15 -6.85
CA PRO A 107 32.13 -10.10 -6.73
C PRO A 107 32.69 -10.17 -5.30
N GLU A 108 32.60 -9.07 -4.54
CA GLU A 108 33.03 -8.97 -3.15
C GLU A 108 32.21 -9.78 -2.15
N TYR A 109 30.99 -10.17 -2.52
CA TYR A 109 30.05 -10.90 -1.66
C TYR A 109 29.89 -12.37 -2.02
N LEU A 110 30.55 -12.81 -3.09
CA LEU A 110 30.46 -14.21 -3.53
C LEU A 110 31.11 -15.17 -2.53
N PRO A 111 30.61 -16.40 -2.39
CA PRO A 111 31.27 -17.44 -1.64
C PRO A 111 32.62 -17.79 -2.25
N LYS A 112 33.53 -18.42 -1.46
CA LYS A 112 34.85 -18.86 -1.95
C LYS A 112 34.73 -19.82 -3.14
N GLU A 113 33.76 -20.69 -3.12
CA GLU A 113 33.41 -21.60 -4.20
C GLU A 113 32.08 -21.17 -4.82
N VAL A 114 32.15 -20.54 -5.99
CA VAL A 114 30.98 -20.07 -6.73
C VAL A 114 30.46 -21.22 -7.55
N SER A 115 29.23 -21.68 -7.26
CA SER A 115 28.57 -22.72 -8.05
C SER A 115 28.24 -22.23 -9.46
N GLU A 116 28.14 -23.16 -10.42
CA GLU A 116 27.68 -22.86 -11.77
C GLU A 116 26.31 -22.19 -11.75
N TRP A 117 25.39 -22.65 -10.91
CA TRP A 117 24.05 -22.07 -10.79
C TRP A 117 24.07 -20.62 -10.31
N LEU A 118 24.90 -20.30 -9.29
CA LEU A 118 25.03 -18.92 -8.82
C LEU A 118 25.62 -18.01 -9.92
N SER A 119 26.59 -18.53 -10.68
CA SER A 119 27.20 -17.81 -11.81
C SER A 119 26.24 -17.57 -12.96
N ASP A 120 25.22 -18.42 -13.11
CA ASP A 120 24.27 -18.39 -14.22
C ASP A 120 23.07 -17.47 -14.00
N ILE A 121 22.78 -17.06 -12.75
CA ILE A 121 21.62 -16.19 -12.44
C ILE A 121 21.72 -14.89 -13.26
N THR A 122 20.68 -14.59 -14.02
CA THR A 122 20.54 -13.38 -14.82
C THR A 122 19.55 -12.39 -14.20
N ILE A 123 19.54 -11.14 -14.68
CA ILE A 123 18.51 -10.15 -14.33
C ILE A 123 17.10 -10.66 -14.69
N GLU A 124 16.96 -11.39 -15.81
CA GLU A 124 15.68 -11.98 -16.21
C GLU A 124 15.18 -13.03 -15.20
N ASP A 125 16.08 -13.85 -14.65
CA ASP A 125 15.71 -14.84 -13.63
C ASP A 125 15.17 -14.17 -12.36
N LEU A 126 15.78 -13.06 -11.94
CA LEU A 126 15.29 -12.26 -10.81
C LEU A 126 13.91 -11.61 -11.12
N LEU A 127 13.74 -11.04 -12.31
CA LEU A 127 12.48 -10.43 -12.74
C LEU A 127 11.33 -11.43 -12.80
N THR A 128 11.63 -12.68 -13.15
CA THR A 128 10.67 -13.76 -13.32
C THR A 128 10.55 -14.67 -12.11
N MET A 129 11.19 -14.33 -10.98
CA MET A 129 11.14 -15.14 -9.75
C MET A 129 11.66 -16.57 -9.95
N ARG A 130 12.74 -16.74 -10.72
CA ARG A 130 13.35 -18.01 -11.08
C ARG A 130 14.84 -18.06 -10.77
N SER A 131 15.29 -17.33 -9.75
CA SER A 131 16.69 -17.32 -9.31
C SER A 131 17.23 -18.70 -8.89
N GLY A 132 16.35 -19.57 -8.37
CA GLY A 132 16.70 -20.89 -7.87
C GLY A 132 17.17 -20.91 -6.43
N PHE A 133 17.23 -19.78 -5.72
CA PHE A 133 17.51 -19.76 -4.29
C PHE A 133 16.40 -20.41 -3.49
N VAL A 134 16.74 -20.98 -2.33
CA VAL A 134 15.75 -21.41 -1.34
C VAL A 134 15.18 -20.17 -0.67
N PHE A 135 13.85 -20.10 -0.57
CA PHE A 135 13.21 -19.01 0.17
C PHE A 135 13.71 -18.97 1.62
N PHE A 136 14.19 -17.81 2.05
CA PHE A 136 14.79 -17.62 3.36
C PHE A 136 14.43 -16.25 3.93
N ASP A 137 13.47 -16.22 4.84
CA ASP A 137 12.93 -14.98 5.41
C ASP A 137 13.86 -14.34 6.45
N GLU A 138 14.69 -15.16 7.14
CA GLU A 138 15.59 -14.73 8.19
C GLU A 138 16.73 -13.84 7.71
N VAL A 139 17.02 -13.81 6.42
CA VAL A 139 18.00 -12.88 5.83
C VAL A 139 17.63 -11.43 6.10
N ARG A 140 16.33 -11.14 6.23
CA ARG A 140 15.81 -9.81 6.50
C ARG A 140 15.95 -9.41 7.97
N SER A 141 17.11 -9.63 8.53
CA SER A 141 17.49 -9.22 9.88
C SER A 141 18.23 -7.89 9.83
N GLU A 142 18.03 -7.04 10.83
CA GLU A 142 18.75 -5.78 10.98
C GLU A 142 20.24 -5.93 11.30
N HIS A 143 20.69 -7.16 11.53
CA HIS A 143 22.10 -7.49 11.86
C HIS A 143 22.85 -8.14 10.71
N LEU A 144 22.22 -8.36 9.57
CA LEU A 144 22.82 -9.04 8.41
C LEU A 144 22.98 -8.10 7.22
N ASP A 145 24.03 -8.30 6.43
CA ASP A 145 24.13 -7.79 5.07
C ASP A 145 23.26 -8.68 4.18
N TRP A 146 22.17 -8.14 3.65
CA TRP A 146 21.17 -8.93 2.96
C TRP A 146 21.66 -9.42 1.61
N VAL A 147 22.41 -8.60 0.86
CA VAL A 147 22.97 -9.03 -0.44
C VAL A 147 23.95 -10.18 -0.21
N LYS A 148 24.93 -9.98 0.70
CA LYS A 148 25.92 -11.01 1.02
C LYS A 148 25.28 -12.29 1.53
N THR A 149 24.35 -12.18 2.47
CA THR A 149 23.70 -13.34 3.09
C THR A 149 22.92 -14.12 2.04
N TYR A 150 22.19 -13.43 1.15
CA TYR A 150 21.40 -14.09 0.13
C TYR A 150 22.26 -14.77 -0.94
N LEU A 151 23.35 -14.13 -1.40
CA LEU A 151 24.29 -14.73 -2.35
C LEU A 151 25.03 -15.96 -1.80
N ASN A 152 25.11 -16.10 -0.49
CA ASN A 152 25.72 -17.27 0.18
C ASN A 152 24.68 -18.30 0.64
N HIS A 153 23.40 -18.10 0.29
CA HIS A 153 22.33 -19.00 0.66
C HIS A 153 22.24 -20.18 -0.32
N PRO A 154 21.81 -21.39 0.14
CA PRO A 154 21.66 -22.53 -0.74
C PRO A 154 20.69 -22.31 -1.90
N MET A 155 21.00 -22.92 -3.03
CA MET A 155 20.12 -23.02 -4.19
C MET A 155 19.52 -24.42 -4.28
N ASN A 156 18.26 -24.53 -4.68
CA ASN A 156 17.54 -25.80 -4.77
C ASN A 156 17.25 -26.24 -6.23
N CYS A 157 17.47 -25.38 -7.18
CA CYS A 157 17.32 -25.69 -8.59
C CYS A 157 18.16 -24.74 -9.48
N LYS A 158 18.35 -25.13 -10.74
CA LYS A 158 19.02 -24.29 -11.73
C LYS A 158 18.20 -23.03 -11.99
N PRO A 159 18.84 -21.83 -12.12
CA PRO A 159 18.13 -20.60 -12.52
C PRO A 159 17.31 -20.79 -13.80
N GLY A 160 16.23 -20.08 -13.91
CA GLY A 160 15.30 -20.15 -15.05
C GLY A 160 14.38 -21.36 -15.09
N THR A 161 14.53 -22.34 -14.19
CA THR A 161 13.79 -23.62 -14.29
C THR A 161 12.52 -23.71 -13.46
N LYS A 162 12.47 -23.04 -12.30
CA LYS A 162 11.35 -23.13 -11.37
C LYS A 162 10.96 -21.75 -10.85
N PHE A 163 9.68 -21.44 -10.93
CA PHE A 163 9.12 -20.27 -10.28
C PHE A 163 9.05 -20.45 -8.75
N GLN A 164 9.62 -19.50 -8.03
CA GLN A 164 9.49 -19.39 -6.59
C GLN A 164 9.40 -17.94 -6.20
N TYR A 165 8.21 -17.49 -5.82
CA TYR A 165 7.99 -16.09 -5.48
C TYR A 165 8.83 -15.68 -4.27
N ASP A 166 9.82 -14.83 -4.50
CA ASP A 166 10.73 -14.34 -3.48
C ASP A 166 10.94 -12.83 -3.58
N SER A 167 10.68 -12.13 -2.49
CA SER A 167 10.86 -10.68 -2.43
C SER A 167 12.34 -10.28 -2.45
N LEU A 168 13.25 -11.18 -2.13
CA LEU A 168 14.68 -10.92 -2.16
C LEU A 168 15.24 -10.93 -3.58
N ASP A 169 14.64 -11.66 -4.52
CA ASP A 169 14.96 -11.51 -5.94
C ASP A 169 14.75 -10.06 -6.39
N THR A 170 13.67 -9.45 -5.95
CA THR A 170 13.39 -8.03 -6.26
C THR A 170 14.33 -7.08 -5.49
N TYR A 171 14.68 -7.41 -4.26
CA TYR A 171 15.68 -6.65 -3.49
C TYR A 171 17.04 -6.62 -4.20
N LEU A 172 17.48 -7.75 -4.78
CA LEU A 172 18.70 -7.80 -5.57
C LEU A 172 18.63 -6.91 -6.81
N LEU A 173 17.46 -6.79 -7.46
CA LEU A 173 17.27 -5.82 -8.56
C LEU A 173 17.49 -4.37 -8.09
N SER A 174 17.05 -4.02 -6.89
CA SER A 174 17.32 -2.70 -6.28
C SER A 174 18.81 -2.52 -5.99
N ALA A 175 19.47 -3.53 -5.45
CA ALA A 175 20.90 -3.51 -5.19
C ALA A 175 21.71 -3.33 -6.48
N ILE A 176 21.29 -3.97 -7.58
CA ILE A 176 21.88 -3.80 -8.91
C ILE A 176 21.70 -2.35 -9.40
N ILE A 177 20.50 -1.77 -9.32
CA ILE A 177 20.28 -0.36 -9.68
C ILE A 177 21.24 0.54 -8.90
N GLN A 178 21.33 0.36 -7.58
CA GLN A 178 22.24 1.17 -6.74
C GLN A 178 23.70 0.98 -7.14
N LYS A 179 24.11 -0.25 -7.46
CA LYS A 179 25.49 -0.56 -7.89
C LYS A 179 25.87 0.12 -9.20
N VAL A 180 24.97 0.09 -10.20
CA VAL A 180 25.28 0.62 -11.56
C VAL A 180 25.03 2.12 -11.70
N THR A 181 24.28 2.73 -10.79
CA THR A 181 23.91 4.16 -10.88
C THR A 181 24.53 5.01 -9.78
N GLY A 182 24.95 4.42 -8.66
CA GLY A 182 25.34 5.12 -7.44
C GLY A 182 24.15 5.77 -6.69
N MET A 183 22.92 5.50 -7.10
CA MET A 183 21.67 6.06 -6.53
C MET A 183 20.85 4.94 -5.91
N THR A 184 20.20 5.18 -4.79
CA THR A 184 19.16 4.29 -4.30
C THR A 184 18.04 4.16 -5.36
N LEU A 185 17.24 3.09 -5.29
CA LEU A 185 16.14 2.89 -6.23
C LEU A 185 15.15 4.07 -6.22
N LEU A 186 14.87 4.64 -5.04
CA LEU A 186 14.02 5.81 -4.90
C LEU A 186 14.63 7.05 -5.56
N GLU A 187 15.91 7.34 -5.32
CA GLU A 187 16.63 8.47 -5.95
C GLU A 187 16.68 8.31 -7.47
N TYR A 188 16.89 7.09 -7.97
CA TYR A 188 16.92 6.80 -9.40
C TYR A 188 15.56 7.04 -10.06
N LEU A 189 14.46 6.58 -9.43
CA LEU A 189 13.11 6.74 -9.96
C LEU A 189 12.55 8.16 -9.80
N LYS A 190 13.03 8.93 -8.82
CA LYS A 190 12.46 10.23 -8.51
C LYS A 190 12.39 11.15 -9.74
N PRO A 191 13.50 11.51 -10.44
CA PRO A 191 13.44 12.37 -11.62
C PRO A 191 12.91 11.67 -12.88
N ARG A 192 12.91 10.32 -12.93
CA ARG A 192 12.56 9.54 -14.12
C ARG A 192 11.10 9.10 -14.16
N LEU A 193 10.49 8.95 -12.99
CA LEU A 193 9.14 8.42 -12.85
C LEU A 193 8.25 9.28 -11.96
N PHE A 194 8.66 9.54 -10.72
CA PHE A 194 7.77 10.16 -9.72
C PHE A 194 7.52 11.64 -10.01
N GLU A 195 8.55 12.43 -10.28
CA GLU A 195 8.40 13.85 -10.61
C GLU A 195 7.60 14.06 -11.91
N PRO A 196 7.88 13.35 -13.03
CA PRO A 196 7.07 13.47 -14.24
C PRO A 196 5.60 13.10 -14.07
N LEU A 197 5.28 12.19 -13.13
CA LEU A 197 3.92 11.80 -12.77
C LEU A 197 3.29 12.75 -11.72
N HIS A 198 3.99 13.80 -11.30
CA HIS A 198 3.57 14.67 -10.19
C HIS A 198 3.26 13.87 -8.92
N ILE A 199 4.14 12.92 -8.56
CA ILE A 199 4.07 12.12 -7.34
C ILE A 199 5.13 12.66 -6.37
N GLU A 200 4.70 13.48 -5.42
CA GLU A 200 5.61 14.17 -4.50
C GLU A 200 5.85 13.40 -3.20
N LYS A 201 4.80 12.74 -2.68
CA LYS A 201 4.85 12.07 -1.38
C LYS A 201 5.19 10.59 -1.57
N VAL A 202 6.48 10.32 -1.67
CA VAL A 202 7.02 8.96 -1.81
C VAL A 202 7.91 8.65 -0.63
N LYS A 203 7.71 7.47 -0.02
CA LYS A 203 8.63 6.90 0.95
C LYS A 203 8.88 5.44 0.56
N TRP A 204 10.09 4.96 0.81
CA TRP A 204 10.45 3.56 0.57
C TRP A 204 11.36 3.05 1.68
N GLU A 205 10.99 1.94 2.28
CA GLU A 205 11.81 1.28 3.30
C GLU A 205 13.18 0.92 2.76
N VAL A 206 14.19 0.94 3.65
CA VAL A 206 15.59 0.70 3.32
C VAL A 206 16.13 -0.42 4.19
N SER A 207 16.97 -1.29 3.64
CA SER A 207 17.70 -2.31 4.39
C SER A 207 18.80 -1.68 5.26
N PRO A 208 19.43 -2.45 6.15
CA PRO A 208 20.57 -1.96 6.96
C PRO A 208 21.73 -1.41 6.13
N GLU A 209 21.92 -1.92 4.91
CA GLU A 209 22.98 -1.47 3.99
C GLU A 209 22.63 -0.19 3.22
N GLY A 210 21.44 0.38 3.45
CA GLY A 210 20.98 1.59 2.76
C GLY A 210 20.40 1.33 1.36
N ILE A 211 19.95 0.11 1.07
CA ILE A 211 19.33 -0.28 -0.20
C ILE A 211 17.81 -0.31 -0.03
N ASN A 212 17.03 0.29 -0.95
CA ASN A 212 15.58 0.20 -0.87
C ASN A 212 15.11 -1.26 -0.97
N THR A 213 14.13 -1.64 -0.13
CA THR A 213 13.65 -3.02 -0.02
C THR A 213 13.01 -3.57 -1.29
N ALA A 214 12.56 -2.70 -2.18
CA ALA A 214 12.09 -2.99 -3.54
C ALA A 214 10.93 -3.99 -3.65
N GLY A 215 11.07 -5.17 -3.06
CA GLY A 215 10.03 -6.20 -3.03
C GLY A 215 8.80 -5.82 -2.19
N TRP A 216 8.92 -4.79 -1.35
CA TRP A 216 7.90 -4.19 -0.49
C TRP A 216 8.36 -2.80 -0.05
N GLY A 217 7.64 -2.17 0.87
CA GLY A 217 8.08 -0.98 1.59
C GLY A 217 7.91 0.35 0.85
N LEU A 218 7.30 0.37 -0.34
CA LEU A 218 6.89 1.60 -1.01
C LEU A 218 5.58 2.11 -0.41
N TYR A 219 5.53 3.42 -0.14
CA TYR A 219 4.36 4.15 0.36
C TYR A 219 3.99 5.25 -0.62
N LEU A 220 2.76 5.21 -1.11
CA LEU A 220 2.21 6.20 -2.03
C LEU A 220 0.76 6.56 -1.66
N GLN A 221 0.32 7.71 -2.12
CA GLN A 221 -1.09 8.08 -2.11
C GLN A 221 -1.85 7.25 -3.16
N SER A 222 -3.13 7.00 -2.92
CA SER A 222 -3.97 6.20 -3.83
C SER A 222 -4.04 6.73 -5.26
N GLU A 223 -4.05 8.04 -5.46
CA GLU A 223 -4.00 8.63 -6.79
C GLU A 223 -2.68 8.33 -7.53
N SER A 224 -1.58 8.23 -6.79
CA SER A 224 -0.28 7.86 -7.36
C SER A 224 -0.27 6.44 -7.94
N LEU A 225 -1.02 5.50 -7.31
CA LEU A 225 -1.21 4.16 -7.85
C LEU A 225 -1.98 4.22 -9.19
N ALA A 226 -3.02 5.02 -9.23
CA ALA A 226 -3.85 5.21 -10.42
C ALA A 226 -3.05 5.85 -11.57
N LYS A 227 -2.22 6.87 -11.28
CA LYS A 227 -1.30 7.48 -12.25
C LYS A 227 -0.31 6.48 -12.84
N PHE A 228 0.30 5.66 -11.97
CA PHE A 228 1.22 4.62 -12.44
C PHE A 228 0.52 3.56 -13.28
N GLY A 229 -0.67 3.11 -12.88
CA GLY A 229 -1.50 2.22 -13.70
C GLY A 229 -1.84 2.82 -15.06
N GLN A 230 -2.18 4.11 -15.10
CA GLN A 230 -2.45 4.85 -16.33
C GLN A 230 -1.20 4.98 -17.22
N LEU A 231 -0.02 5.20 -16.62
CA LEU A 231 1.25 5.17 -17.35
C LEU A 231 1.48 3.83 -18.05
N LEU A 232 1.25 2.71 -17.35
CA LEU A 232 1.36 1.37 -17.94
C LEU A 232 0.33 1.16 -19.06
N LEU A 233 -0.91 1.60 -18.84
CA LEU A 233 -1.97 1.52 -19.85
C LEU A 233 -1.60 2.30 -21.13
N GLN A 234 -0.91 3.42 -20.99
CA GLN A 234 -0.40 4.25 -22.09
C GLN A 234 0.98 3.81 -22.60
N GLN A 235 1.37 2.55 -22.36
CA GLN A 235 2.63 1.98 -22.85
C GLN A 235 3.85 2.80 -22.42
N GLY A 236 3.85 3.30 -21.18
CA GLY A 236 4.95 4.05 -20.60
C GLY A 236 5.08 5.52 -21.03
N LYS A 237 4.08 6.04 -21.76
CA LYS A 237 4.05 7.43 -22.22
C LYS A 237 3.20 8.30 -21.31
N TRP A 238 3.73 9.45 -20.87
CA TRP A 238 3.03 10.41 -20.03
C TRP A 238 3.28 11.83 -20.53
N GLU A 239 2.22 12.62 -20.71
CA GLU A 239 2.30 14.02 -21.21
C GLU A 239 3.23 14.18 -22.41
N GLY A 240 3.15 13.26 -23.35
CA GLY A 240 3.97 13.25 -24.57
C GLY A 240 5.37 12.69 -24.43
N LYS A 241 5.87 12.45 -23.21
CA LYS A 241 7.20 11.89 -22.93
C LYS A 241 7.15 10.37 -22.71
N GLN A 242 8.12 9.64 -23.22
CA GLN A 242 8.28 8.22 -22.94
C GLN A 242 9.09 8.08 -21.65
N LEU A 243 8.44 7.71 -20.55
CA LEU A 243 9.08 7.52 -19.25
C LEU A 243 9.63 6.10 -19.08
N ILE A 244 8.89 5.09 -19.54
CA ILE A 244 9.28 3.69 -19.56
C ILE A 244 9.26 3.22 -21.01
N PRO A 245 10.29 2.53 -21.52
CA PRO A 245 10.25 2.02 -22.90
C PRO A 245 8.97 1.21 -23.18
N SER A 246 8.28 1.47 -24.29
CA SER A 246 7.01 0.81 -24.62
C SER A 246 7.18 -0.72 -24.73
N SER A 247 8.31 -1.19 -25.29
CA SER A 247 8.64 -2.61 -25.34
C SER A 247 8.76 -3.23 -23.96
N TRP A 248 9.27 -2.46 -22.98
CA TRP A 248 9.39 -2.92 -21.60
C TRP A 248 8.04 -3.03 -20.91
N VAL A 249 7.17 -2.03 -21.06
CA VAL A 249 5.79 -2.11 -20.51
C VAL A 249 5.06 -3.31 -21.07
N LYS A 250 5.19 -3.57 -22.38
CA LYS A 250 4.63 -4.76 -23.01
C LYS A 250 5.20 -6.04 -22.38
N ALA A 251 6.52 -6.11 -22.14
CA ALA A 251 7.15 -7.25 -21.49
C ALA A 251 6.68 -7.41 -20.05
N MET A 252 6.58 -6.32 -19.25
CA MET A 252 6.04 -6.38 -17.88
C MET A 252 4.65 -7.02 -17.84
N MET A 253 3.79 -6.69 -18.78
CA MET A 253 2.39 -7.10 -18.86
C MET A 253 2.17 -8.36 -19.72
N SER A 254 3.20 -9.05 -20.14
CA SER A 254 3.13 -10.31 -20.87
C SER A 254 3.66 -11.46 -19.99
N PRO A 255 3.11 -12.68 -20.11
CA PRO A 255 3.59 -13.81 -19.33
C PRO A 255 4.98 -14.26 -19.80
N HIS A 256 5.87 -14.49 -18.84
CA HIS A 256 7.21 -15.09 -19.00
C HIS A 256 7.34 -16.39 -18.20
N VAL A 257 6.40 -16.63 -17.29
CA VAL A 257 6.29 -17.87 -16.53
C VAL A 257 4.88 -18.40 -16.75
N GLU A 258 4.78 -19.50 -17.50
CA GLU A 258 3.50 -20.04 -17.92
C GLU A 258 2.57 -18.92 -18.43
N ASP A 259 1.32 -18.85 -17.97
CA ASP A 259 0.33 -17.85 -18.34
C ASP A 259 0.02 -16.83 -17.23
N TYR A 260 0.75 -16.87 -16.10
CA TYR A 260 0.35 -16.14 -14.89
C TYR A 260 1.31 -15.03 -14.42
N TYR A 261 2.61 -15.03 -14.81
CA TYR A 261 3.57 -14.06 -14.27
C TYR A 261 4.46 -13.44 -15.37
N GLY A 262 4.52 -12.11 -15.36
CA GLY A 262 5.38 -11.30 -16.23
C GLY A 262 6.65 -10.82 -15.50
N TYR A 263 7.17 -9.65 -15.89
CA TYR A 263 8.28 -9.02 -15.18
C TYR A 263 7.75 -8.25 -13.96
N GLN A 264 7.64 -8.96 -12.82
CA GLN A 264 7.17 -8.44 -11.52
C GLN A 264 5.70 -7.97 -11.57
N MET A 265 4.89 -8.59 -12.43
CA MET A 265 3.45 -8.39 -12.52
C MET A 265 2.74 -9.74 -12.66
N TRP A 266 1.58 -9.87 -12.05
CA TRP A 266 0.67 -10.99 -12.21
C TRP A 266 -0.27 -10.75 -13.39
N MET A 267 -0.52 -11.78 -14.18
CA MET A 267 -1.55 -11.71 -15.22
C MET A 267 -2.94 -11.73 -14.58
N CYS A 268 -3.90 -11.12 -15.23
CA CYS A 268 -5.30 -11.16 -14.83
C CYS A 268 -6.05 -12.29 -15.56
N GLU A 269 -7.30 -12.55 -15.14
CA GLU A 269 -8.19 -13.50 -15.80
C GLU A 269 -8.62 -13.06 -17.22
N TRP A 270 -8.33 -11.82 -17.60
CA TRP A 270 -8.67 -11.25 -18.91
C TRP A 270 -7.43 -11.17 -19.78
N PRO A 271 -7.58 -11.37 -21.11
CA PRO A 271 -6.47 -11.22 -22.03
C PRO A 271 -5.82 -9.83 -21.94
N ASP A 272 -4.51 -9.79 -22.12
CA ASP A 272 -3.68 -8.58 -22.14
C ASP A 272 -3.75 -7.70 -20.86
N ALA A 273 -4.39 -8.18 -19.83
CA ALA A 273 -4.52 -7.47 -18.56
C ALA A 273 -3.55 -8.03 -17.51
N ALA A 274 -2.93 -7.12 -16.75
CA ALA A 274 -2.01 -7.46 -15.68
C ALA A 274 -2.27 -6.61 -14.45
N ARG A 275 -1.72 -7.06 -13.33
CA ARG A 275 -1.85 -6.35 -12.06
C ARG A 275 -0.56 -6.35 -11.25
N ALA A 276 -0.30 -5.23 -10.60
CA ALA A 276 0.50 -5.23 -9.39
C ALA A 276 -0.36 -5.79 -8.26
N ASP A 277 0.20 -6.70 -7.46
CA ASP A 277 -0.52 -7.43 -6.42
C ASP A 277 0.29 -7.38 -5.11
N GLY A 278 -0.24 -6.73 -4.11
CA GLY A 278 0.37 -6.57 -2.81
C GLY A 278 -0.41 -7.30 -1.72
N ALA A 279 0.31 -7.81 -0.73
CA ALA A 279 -0.28 -8.49 0.41
C ALA A 279 -1.44 -7.66 0.99
N TYR A 280 -2.47 -8.36 1.48
CA TYR A 280 -3.70 -7.80 2.05
C TYR A 280 -4.58 -7.02 1.06
N GLY A 281 -4.34 -7.20 -0.25
CA GLY A 281 -5.21 -6.69 -1.30
C GLY A 281 -4.86 -5.28 -1.79
N GLN A 282 -3.58 -4.96 -1.87
CA GLN A 282 -3.14 -3.77 -2.59
C GLN A 282 -3.11 -4.10 -4.08
N TYR A 283 -3.80 -3.32 -4.92
CA TYR A 283 -3.90 -3.61 -6.36
C TYR A 283 -3.72 -2.39 -7.23
N ILE A 284 -3.01 -2.59 -8.35
CA ILE A 284 -3.07 -1.73 -9.53
C ILE A 284 -3.40 -2.65 -10.70
N ILE A 285 -4.64 -2.69 -11.11
CA ILE A 285 -5.14 -3.53 -12.21
C ILE A 285 -5.19 -2.69 -13.47
N VAL A 286 -4.53 -3.15 -14.52
CA VAL A 286 -4.45 -2.49 -15.82
C VAL A 286 -5.11 -3.38 -16.87
N ASN A 287 -6.16 -2.87 -17.51
CA ASN A 287 -6.92 -3.60 -18.52
C ASN A 287 -6.96 -2.81 -19.83
N PRO A 288 -6.07 -3.11 -20.80
CA PRO A 288 -6.02 -2.42 -22.08
C PRO A 288 -7.29 -2.58 -22.93
N GLN A 289 -7.93 -3.76 -22.90
CA GLN A 289 -9.15 -3.99 -23.69
C GLN A 289 -10.32 -3.09 -23.30
N GLN A 290 -10.39 -2.71 -22.03
CA GLN A 290 -11.43 -1.83 -21.52
C GLN A 290 -10.95 -0.38 -21.35
N ASP A 291 -9.68 -0.11 -21.69
CA ASP A 291 -9.02 1.19 -21.44
C ASP A 291 -9.27 1.66 -20.00
N MET A 292 -8.99 0.74 -19.05
CA MET A 292 -9.38 0.89 -17.65
C MET A 292 -8.23 0.61 -16.69
N VAL A 293 -8.17 1.39 -15.60
CA VAL A 293 -7.32 1.15 -14.44
C VAL A 293 -8.18 1.10 -13.18
N VAL A 294 -7.89 0.12 -12.32
CA VAL A 294 -8.50 0.06 -10.98
C VAL A 294 -7.39 -0.03 -9.95
N ALA A 295 -7.29 0.96 -9.07
CA ALA A 295 -6.34 1.00 -7.96
C ALA A 295 -7.09 0.83 -6.64
N ILE A 296 -6.64 -0.09 -5.79
CA ILE A 296 -7.29 -0.41 -4.50
C ILE A 296 -6.21 -0.50 -3.42
N THR A 297 -6.47 0.11 -2.26
CA THR A 297 -5.76 -0.13 -1.01
C THR A 297 -6.75 -0.61 0.05
N GLN A 298 -6.38 -1.62 0.81
CA GLN A 298 -7.27 -2.26 1.78
C GLN A 298 -6.50 -3.10 2.80
N CYS A 299 -7.21 -3.60 3.81
CA CYS A 299 -6.77 -4.68 4.68
C CYS A 299 -7.71 -5.87 4.51
N LEU A 300 -7.35 -6.81 3.62
CA LEU A 300 -8.03 -8.08 3.42
C LEU A 300 -7.41 -9.14 4.32
N THR A 301 -8.16 -9.64 5.30
CA THR A 301 -7.70 -10.67 6.26
C THR A 301 -8.32 -12.05 6.00
N GLY A 302 -9.23 -12.14 5.04
CA GLY A 302 -9.84 -13.39 4.58
C GLY A 302 -9.05 -14.08 3.47
N ASN A 303 -9.38 -15.33 3.19
CA ASN A 303 -8.84 -16.07 2.05
C ASN A 303 -9.58 -15.68 0.77
N GLY A 304 -8.82 -15.39 -0.28
CA GLY A 304 -9.31 -15.19 -1.65
C GLY A 304 -9.66 -13.73 -1.98
N SER A 305 -8.92 -13.21 -2.94
CA SER A 305 -9.21 -11.96 -3.63
C SER A 305 -10.45 -12.14 -4.50
N LYS A 306 -11.40 -11.22 -4.42
CA LYS A 306 -12.62 -11.21 -5.25
C LYS A 306 -12.71 -9.97 -6.14
N GLU A 307 -11.71 -9.12 -6.13
CA GLU A 307 -11.71 -7.82 -6.82
C GLU A 307 -11.84 -8.02 -8.33
N GLN A 308 -11.10 -8.97 -8.93
CA GLN A 308 -11.24 -9.29 -10.35
C GLN A 308 -12.65 -9.78 -10.69
N SER A 309 -13.22 -10.65 -9.87
CA SER A 309 -14.61 -11.13 -10.02
C SER A 309 -15.62 -9.98 -9.93
N LEU A 310 -15.43 -9.01 -9.02
CA LEU A 310 -16.29 -7.83 -8.93
C LEU A 310 -16.15 -6.92 -10.14
N ILE A 311 -14.94 -6.68 -10.61
CA ILE A 311 -14.71 -5.90 -11.82
C ILE A 311 -15.44 -6.56 -13.00
N LYS A 312 -15.30 -7.87 -13.18
CA LYS A 312 -15.90 -8.65 -14.25
C LYS A 312 -17.44 -8.65 -14.16
N ASN A 313 -17.98 -8.92 -12.98
CA ASN A 313 -19.41 -9.22 -12.82
C ASN A 313 -20.25 -7.99 -12.46
N VAL A 314 -19.65 -6.91 -11.93
CA VAL A 314 -20.37 -5.72 -11.49
C VAL A 314 -19.97 -4.49 -12.30
N LEU A 315 -18.66 -4.22 -12.49
CA LEU A 315 -18.22 -3.01 -13.15
C LEU A 315 -18.34 -3.10 -14.67
N PHE A 316 -17.86 -4.18 -15.31
CA PHE A 316 -17.91 -4.36 -16.77
C PHE A 316 -19.31 -4.36 -17.36
N PRO A 317 -20.37 -4.94 -16.73
CA PRO A 317 -21.74 -4.80 -17.22
C PRO A 317 -22.25 -3.36 -17.31
N GLY A 318 -21.55 -2.42 -16.68
CA GLY A 318 -21.83 -0.98 -16.78
C GLY A 318 -21.21 -0.31 -18.00
N ILE A 319 -20.31 -0.98 -18.72
CA ILE A 319 -19.68 -0.43 -19.93
C ILE A 319 -20.69 -0.34 -21.05
N ILE A 320 -20.85 0.87 -21.59
CA ILE A 320 -21.79 1.17 -22.66
C ILE A 320 -21.09 0.88 -24.00
N PRO A 321 -21.64 -0.01 -24.85
CA PRO A 321 -21.05 -0.31 -26.15
C PRO A 321 -20.88 0.94 -27.02
N SER A 322 -19.79 1.03 -27.77
CA SER A 322 -19.48 2.20 -28.62
C SER A 322 -20.49 2.42 -29.75
N ASN A 323 -21.20 1.37 -30.18
CA ASN A 323 -22.24 1.40 -31.22
C ASN A 323 -23.64 1.74 -30.67
N ASP A 324 -23.80 1.94 -29.36
CA ASP A 324 -25.06 2.35 -28.77
C ASP A 324 -25.30 3.83 -29.07
N LYS A 325 -26.26 4.10 -30.00
CA LYS A 325 -26.64 5.46 -30.39
C LYS A 325 -27.24 6.28 -29.23
N SER A 326 -27.72 5.64 -28.17
CA SER A 326 -28.17 6.34 -26.95
C SER A 326 -26.97 6.91 -26.17
N ALA A 327 -25.80 6.24 -26.27
CA ALA A 327 -24.57 6.65 -25.60
C ALA A 327 -23.99 7.97 -26.16
N SER A 328 -24.25 8.32 -27.41
CA SER A 328 -23.84 9.61 -27.98
C SER A 328 -24.61 10.79 -27.36
N LYS A 329 -25.86 10.57 -26.98
CA LYS A 329 -26.68 11.55 -26.24
C LYS A 329 -26.33 11.60 -24.76
N GLU A 330 -25.94 10.49 -24.15
CA GLU A 330 -25.52 10.42 -22.74
C GLU A 330 -24.16 11.10 -22.48
N ARG A 331 -23.26 11.16 -23.49
CA ARG A 331 -21.96 11.85 -23.36
C ARG A 331 -22.09 13.37 -23.21
N ASP A 332 -23.17 13.96 -23.67
CA ASP A 332 -23.46 15.40 -23.60
C ASP A 332 -24.40 15.80 -22.44
N ILE A 333 -24.82 14.83 -21.61
CA ILE A 333 -25.86 15.06 -20.61
C ILE A 333 -25.31 15.56 -19.28
N ARG A 334 -26.01 16.51 -18.67
CA ARG A 334 -25.85 16.91 -17.27
C ARG A 334 -25.90 15.68 -16.36
N PRO A 335 -25.08 15.64 -15.29
CA PRO A 335 -25.02 14.50 -14.38
C PRO A 335 -26.40 14.05 -13.88
N GLY A 336 -26.83 12.86 -14.26
CA GLY A 336 -28.15 12.32 -13.95
C GLY A 336 -28.33 11.95 -12.47
N LYS A 337 -29.54 11.44 -12.12
CA LYS A 337 -29.87 10.99 -10.76
C LYS A 337 -28.89 9.93 -10.26
N ALA A 338 -28.45 8.97 -11.11
CA ALA A 338 -27.53 7.90 -10.74
C ALA A 338 -26.14 8.45 -10.36
N TYR A 339 -25.61 9.44 -11.08
CA TYR A 339 -24.36 10.11 -10.73
C TYR A 339 -24.44 10.85 -9.39
N ARG A 340 -25.55 11.56 -9.13
CA ARG A 340 -25.76 12.22 -7.83
C ARG A 340 -25.80 11.23 -6.68
N ILE A 341 -26.41 10.06 -6.87
CA ILE A 341 -26.40 8.98 -5.88
C ILE A 341 -24.97 8.46 -5.68
N LEU A 342 -24.21 8.22 -6.76
CA LEU A 342 -22.81 7.81 -6.68
C LEU A 342 -21.99 8.82 -5.87
N LYS A 343 -22.05 10.11 -6.21
CA LYS A 343 -21.31 11.18 -5.49
C LYS A 343 -21.67 11.24 -4.00
N LYS A 344 -22.97 11.12 -3.68
CA LYS A 344 -23.41 11.07 -2.29
C LYS A 344 -22.81 9.86 -1.57
N LYS A 345 -22.84 8.67 -2.18
CA LYS A 345 -22.26 7.47 -1.59
C LYS A 345 -20.75 7.64 -1.36
N GLN A 346 -20.00 8.13 -2.37
CA GLN A 346 -18.57 8.36 -2.27
C GLN A 346 -18.20 9.25 -1.08
N SER A 347 -19.01 10.25 -0.76
CA SER A 347 -18.78 11.16 0.37
C SER A 347 -19.22 10.61 1.73
N THR A 348 -19.93 9.49 1.77
CA THR A 348 -20.52 8.95 3.01
C THR A 348 -19.97 7.59 3.42
N TYR A 349 -19.14 6.93 2.59
CA TYR A 349 -18.52 5.68 2.98
C TYR A 349 -17.61 5.88 4.20
N ALA A 350 -17.78 5.01 5.16
CA ALA A 350 -17.00 5.00 6.40
C ALA A 350 -16.87 3.58 6.93
N LEU A 351 -15.76 3.30 7.58
CA LEU A 351 -15.62 2.08 8.36
C LEU A 351 -16.47 2.18 9.64
N PRO A 352 -16.93 1.03 10.18
CA PRO A 352 -17.82 1.01 11.32
C PRO A 352 -17.18 1.66 12.57
N LEU A 353 -17.90 2.57 13.19
CA LEU A 353 -17.59 3.14 14.50
C LEU A 353 -18.02 2.16 15.61
N LEU A 354 -17.52 2.41 16.81
CA LEU A 354 -17.92 1.65 18.00
C LEU A 354 -19.32 2.07 18.48
N ASP A 355 -20.15 1.08 18.77
CA ASP A 355 -21.40 1.28 19.50
C ASP A 355 -21.14 1.38 21.00
N GLY A 356 -21.95 2.14 21.71
CA GLY A 356 -21.86 2.29 23.17
C GLY A 356 -22.17 3.70 23.66
N LYS A 357 -21.70 4.02 24.87
CA LYS A 357 -21.97 5.29 25.56
C LYS A 357 -20.73 6.19 25.56
N LYS A 358 -20.94 7.50 25.57
CA LYS A 358 -19.87 8.50 25.66
C LYS A 358 -19.16 8.49 27.01
N SER A 359 -19.87 8.17 28.08
CA SER A 359 -19.37 8.13 29.46
C SER A 359 -20.02 6.97 30.21
N ASN A 360 -19.37 6.53 31.26
CA ASN A 360 -19.90 5.59 32.24
C ASN A 360 -20.17 6.33 33.55
N ARG A 361 -21.31 6.09 34.19
CA ARG A 361 -21.65 6.74 35.47
C ARG A 361 -20.93 6.10 36.68
N GLN A 362 -20.58 4.82 36.54
CA GLN A 362 -19.96 4.02 37.61
C GLN A 362 -18.45 3.93 37.49
N MET A 363 -17.91 4.15 36.27
CA MET A 363 -16.49 4.03 35.98
C MET A 363 -15.94 5.34 35.43
N SER A 364 -14.76 5.73 35.88
CA SER A 364 -14.06 6.91 35.37
C SER A 364 -12.68 6.50 34.79
N ILE A 365 -12.22 7.27 33.83
CA ILE A 365 -10.85 7.12 33.33
C ILE A 365 -9.92 7.86 34.30
N PRO A 366 -8.94 7.18 34.94
CA PRO A 366 -7.95 7.86 35.76
C PRO A 366 -7.09 8.79 34.88
N LEU A 367 -7.23 10.10 35.08
CA LEU A 367 -6.49 11.09 34.29
C LEU A 367 -5.13 11.38 34.94
N ASN A 368 -4.12 11.62 34.08
CA ASN A 368 -2.73 11.92 34.50
C ASN A 368 -2.09 10.81 35.35
N VAL A 369 -2.62 9.60 35.23
CA VAL A 369 -2.06 8.41 35.86
C VAL A 369 -1.31 7.61 34.77
N SER A 370 -0.03 7.34 35.02
CA SER A 370 0.80 6.51 34.16
C SER A 370 0.68 5.04 34.51
N TYR A 371 0.44 4.20 33.52
CA TYR A 371 0.42 2.75 33.63
C TYR A 371 1.59 2.15 32.87
N GLN A 372 2.46 1.41 33.57
CA GLN A 372 3.54 0.63 32.93
C GLN A 372 2.98 -0.70 32.46
N LEU A 373 3.14 -1.00 31.17
CA LEU A 373 2.61 -2.20 30.54
C LEU A 373 3.57 -3.37 30.70
N ASP A 374 3.01 -4.55 30.98
CA ASP A 374 3.72 -5.80 30.81
C ASP A 374 4.14 -5.97 29.33
N LYS A 375 5.07 -6.91 29.06
CA LYS A 375 5.47 -7.25 27.68
C LYS A 375 4.24 -7.53 26.83
N ASN A 376 4.09 -6.81 25.73
CA ASN A 376 2.90 -6.85 24.89
C ASN A 376 3.24 -6.76 23.40
N PRO A 377 2.32 -7.23 22.52
CA PRO A 377 2.57 -7.24 21.07
C PRO A 377 2.67 -5.85 20.43
N LEU A 378 2.17 -4.80 21.10
CA LEU A 378 2.23 -3.43 20.57
C LEU A 378 3.61 -2.80 20.75
N GLY A 379 4.48 -3.40 21.56
CA GLY A 379 5.76 -2.79 21.92
C GLY A 379 5.59 -1.50 22.73
N TRP A 380 4.45 -1.31 23.38
CA TRP A 380 4.18 -0.14 24.23
C TRP A 380 4.71 -0.41 25.64
N LYS A 381 5.41 0.57 26.19
CA LYS A 381 5.95 0.54 27.54
C LYS A 381 5.03 1.20 28.55
N GLN A 382 4.38 2.29 28.15
CA GLN A 382 3.57 3.09 29.05
C GLN A 382 2.37 3.69 28.32
N VAL A 383 1.25 3.79 29.04
CA VAL A 383 0.09 4.58 28.60
C VAL A 383 -0.39 5.48 29.74
N SER A 384 -0.93 6.65 29.38
CA SER A 384 -1.60 7.56 30.32
C SER A 384 -2.72 8.32 29.60
N PHE A 385 -3.80 8.63 30.33
CA PHE A 385 -4.89 9.44 29.79
C PHE A 385 -4.71 10.88 30.25
N LEU A 386 -4.44 11.78 29.32
CA LEU A 386 -4.34 13.23 29.55
C LEU A 386 -5.72 13.86 29.70
N THR A 387 -6.67 13.38 28.91
CA THR A 387 -8.10 13.69 28.96
C THR A 387 -8.88 12.42 28.62
N PRO A 388 -10.22 12.37 28.80
CA PRO A 388 -11.00 11.22 28.39
C PRO A 388 -10.92 10.88 26.88
N GLN A 389 -10.44 11.81 26.05
CA GLN A 389 -10.28 11.63 24.62
C GLN A 389 -8.83 11.67 24.12
N LYS A 390 -7.85 11.74 25.03
CA LYS A 390 -6.42 11.80 24.65
C LYS A 390 -5.63 10.80 25.48
N MET A 391 -5.08 9.80 24.82
CA MET A 391 -4.20 8.80 25.40
C MET A 391 -2.77 9.03 24.90
N GLU A 392 -1.85 9.29 25.82
CA GLU A 392 -0.41 9.28 25.53
C GLU A 392 0.10 7.84 25.57
N VAL A 393 0.92 7.49 24.60
CA VAL A 393 1.60 6.20 24.48
C VAL A 393 3.10 6.45 24.45
N VAL A 394 3.87 5.65 25.20
CA VAL A 394 5.33 5.58 25.13
C VAL A 394 5.70 4.17 24.71
N ASP A 395 6.48 4.02 23.64
CA ASP A 395 6.92 2.71 23.16
C ASP A 395 8.15 2.18 23.93
N SER A 396 8.60 0.98 23.58
CA SER A 396 9.70 0.27 24.25
C SER A 396 11.06 0.99 24.14
N VAL A 397 11.24 1.86 23.14
CA VAL A 397 12.46 2.65 22.93
C VAL A 397 12.30 4.11 23.38
N GLY A 398 11.17 4.46 24.03
CA GLY A 398 10.93 5.78 24.62
C GLY A 398 10.31 6.81 23.68
N ARG A 399 9.87 6.45 22.47
CA ARG A 399 9.14 7.37 21.58
C ARG A 399 7.74 7.59 22.09
N LYS A 400 7.25 8.82 21.92
CA LYS A 400 5.94 9.24 22.41
C LYS A 400 4.98 9.60 21.28
N GLY A 401 3.70 9.39 21.53
CA GLY A 401 2.63 9.84 20.65
C GLY A 401 1.32 9.99 21.40
N ILE A 402 0.47 10.90 20.94
CA ILE A 402 -0.86 11.10 21.49
C ILE A 402 -1.88 10.56 20.51
N ILE A 403 -2.70 9.62 20.97
CA ILE A 403 -3.87 9.12 20.27
C ILE A 403 -5.08 9.93 20.73
N GLU A 404 -5.64 10.72 19.81
CA GLU A 404 -6.92 11.41 20.04
C GLU A 404 -8.08 10.52 19.60
N MET A 405 -9.15 10.48 20.39
CA MET A 405 -10.29 9.59 20.17
C MET A 405 -11.59 10.36 20.09
N GLY A 406 -12.44 10.04 19.11
CA GLY A 406 -13.77 10.60 18.95
C GLY A 406 -14.87 9.67 19.46
N PHE A 407 -15.94 10.23 20.04
CA PHE A 407 -17.17 9.47 20.29
C PHE A 407 -18.10 9.60 19.07
N LYS A 408 -18.51 8.47 18.49
CA LYS A 408 -19.32 8.41 17.23
C LYS A 408 -18.71 9.21 16.07
N GLN A 409 -17.40 9.34 16.07
CA GLN A 409 -16.61 9.94 14.99
C GLN A 409 -15.15 9.48 15.08
N TRP A 410 -14.49 9.46 13.96
CA TRP A 410 -13.05 9.26 13.89
C TRP A 410 -12.31 10.56 14.23
N LYS A 411 -11.25 10.46 15.03
CA LYS A 411 -10.27 11.53 15.24
C LYS A 411 -8.90 11.05 14.82
N THR A 412 -8.22 11.82 13.99
CA THR A 412 -6.88 11.50 13.51
C THR A 412 -5.85 12.35 14.24
N SER A 413 -4.78 11.71 14.68
CA SER A 413 -3.62 12.32 15.32
C SER A 413 -2.34 11.86 14.63
N SER A 414 -1.34 12.73 14.57
CA SER A 414 0.03 12.36 14.21
C SER A 414 0.70 11.71 15.42
N ILE A 415 1.35 10.57 15.21
CA ILE A 415 2.01 9.79 16.26
C ILE A 415 3.51 9.66 15.99
N GLY A 416 4.30 9.64 17.05
CA GLY A 416 5.75 9.53 17.03
C GLY A 416 6.26 8.12 17.33
N PHE A 417 5.42 7.09 17.23
CA PHE A 417 5.79 5.69 17.35
C PHE A 417 5.27 4.91 16.12
N TYR A 418 5.76 3.69 15.94
CA TYR A 418 5.40 2.89 14.76
C TYR A 418 4.15 2.04 14.99
N PRO A 419 3.33 1.87 13.94
CA PRO A 419 2.28 0.85 13.94
C PRO A 419 2.87 -0.54 14.18
N GLN A 420 2.09 -1.43 14.78
CA GLN A 420 2.52 -2.82 14.94
C GLN A 420 2.70 -3.50 13.58
N ASN A 421 3.82 -4.19 13.39
CA ASN A 421 4.01 -5.03 12.24
C ASN A 421 3.36 -6.40 12.45
N PRO A 422 2.41 -6.77 11.60
CA PRO A 422 1.68 -8.01 11.75
C PRO A 422 2.48 -9.29 11.47
N ARG A 423 3.58 -9.19 10.72
CA ARG A 423 4.44 -10.33 10.38
C ARG A 423 5.64 -10.50 11.30
N GLY A 424 5.72 -9.70 12.37
CA GLY A 424 6.87 -9.70 13.26
C GLY A 424 8.00 -8.77 12.80
N THR A 425 9.12 -8.80 13.48
CA THR A 425 10.22 -7.83 13.33
C THR A 425 11.06 -8.00 12.06
N THR A 426 11.08 -9.18 11.46
CA THR A 426 11.98 -9.53 10.34
C THR A 426 11.67 -8.82 9.03
N LEU A 427 10.50 -8.17 8.89
CA LEU A 427 10.07 -7.51 7.66
C LEU A 427 10.01 -5.98 7.79
N ASN A 428 10.47 -5.44 8.89
CA ASN A 428 10.08 -4.11 9.29
C ASN A 428 11.27 -3.15 9.28
N CYS A 429 11.34 -2.32 8.27
CA CYS A 429 12.29 -1.22 8.18
C CYS A 429 11.62 0.14 8.46
N PHE A 430 10.59 0.19 9.31
CA PHE A 430 9.86 1.42 9.62
C PHE A 430 10.76 2.56 10.09
N SER A 431 11.85 2.23 10.80
CA SER A 431 12.84 3.22 11.23
C SER A 431 13.39 4.07 10.10
N THR A 432 13.36 3.57 8.87
CA THR A 432 13.89 4.25 7.68
C THR A 432 12.88 5.20 7.02
N LEU A 433 11.58 5.11 7.36
CA LEU A 433 10.53 5.92 6.74
C LEU A 433 10.38 7.31 7.35
N GLY A 434 10.87 7.50 8.58
CA GLY A 434 10.66 8.72 9.35
C GLY A 434 9.21 8.93 9.79
N PHE A 435 9.01 9.94 10.63
CA PHE A 435 7.70 10.33 11.16
C PHE A 435 7.11 11.53 10.41
N PRO A 436 5.82 11.83 10.61
CA PRO A 436 4.86 11.12 11.46
C PRO A 436 4.21 9.93 10.75
N PHE A 437 3.63 9.01 11.57
CA PHE A 437 2.52 8.14 11.20
C PHE A 437 1.22 8.73 11.72
N HIS A 438 0.07 8.25 11.20
CA HIS A 438 -1.24 8.75 11.61
C HIS A 438 -2.10 7.63 12.20
N ALA A 439 -2.67 7.90 13.38
CA ALA A 439 -3.63 7.05 14.04
C ALA A 439 -5.00 7.73 14.05
N SER A 440 -6.02 7.05 13.55
CA SER A 440 -7.39 7.53 13.56
C SER A 440 -8.23 6.67 14.48
N SER A 441 -8.79 7.26 15.53
CA SER A 441 -9.39 6.51 16.61
C SER A 441 -10.79 6.97 16.99
N CYS A 442 -11.62 5.99 17.40
CA CYS A 442 -12.88 6.24 18.07
C CYS A 442 -12.94 5.44 19.38
N TYR A 443 -13.80 5.86 20.30
CA TYR A 443 -14.02 5.18 21.56
C TYR A 443 -15.48 5.09 21.93
N ALA A 444 -15.80 4.12 22.80
CA ALA A 444 -17.09 4.00 23.46
C ALA A 444 -16.95 3.22 24.78
N TRP A 445 -17.82 3.49 25.73
CA TRP A 445 -18.03 2.63 26.87
C TRP A 445 -19.01 1.53 26.56
N GLN A 446 -18.61 0.28 26.78
CA GLN A 446 -19.42 -0.93 26.62
C GLN A 446 -19.41 -1.69 27.97
N GLY A 447 -20.49 -1.57 28.73
CA GLY A 447 -20.50 -2.04 30.12
C GLY A 447 -19.44 -1.31 30.96
N GLU A 448 -18.56 -2.05 31.59
CA GLU A 448 -17.46 -1.53 32.41
C GLU A 448 -16.16 -1.29 31.65
N GLU A 449 -16.13 -1.58 30.34
CA GLU A 449 -14.95 -1.45 29.51
C GLU A 449 -14.97 -0.14 28.72
N LEU A 450 -13.84 0.55 28.74
CA LEU A 450 -13.53 1.58 27.74
C LEU A 450 -12.97 0.87 26.50
N VAL A 451 -13.70 0.91 25.40
CA VAL A 451 -13.27 0.33 24.13
C VAL A 451 -12.72 1.43 23.24
N ILE A 452 -11.52 1.22 22.70
CA ILE A 452 -10.85 2.12 21.76
C ILE A 452 -10.53 1.35 20.49
N LYS A 453 -11.01 1.83 19.36
CA LYS A 453 -10.66 1.29 18.03
C LYS A 453 -9.78 2.29 17.30
N THR A 454 -8.63 1.85 16.82
CA THR A 454 -7.64 2.68 16.13
C THR A 454 -7.25 2.06 14.80
N HIS A 455 -7.38 2.82 13.71
CA HIS A 455 -6.79 2.51 12.41
C HIS A 455 -5.49 3.32 12.25
N PHE A 456 -4.41 2.65 11.88
CA PHE A 456 -3.18 3.31 11.44
C PHE A 456 -3.31 3.58 9.95
N VAL A 457 -3.68 4.81 9.58
CA VAL A 457 -4.16 5.13 8.23
C VAL A 457 -3.08 5.19 7.15
N ASP A 458 -1.81 5.25 7.52
CA ASP A 458 -0.66 5.09 6.61
C ASP A 458 -0.26 3.60 6.45
N TRP A 459 -0.90 2.72 7.21
CA TRP A 459 -0.62 1.30 7.30
C TRP A 459 -1.90 0.50 7.08
N ILE A 460 -1.84 -0.81 7.26
CA ILE A 460 -3.01 -1.68 7.03
C ILE A 460 -3.73 -2.08 8.32
N THR A 461 -3.10 -1.90 9.50
CA THR A 461 -3.65 -2.48 10.71
C THR A 461 -4.66 -1.58 11.40
N ALA A 462 -5.65 -2.22 12.03
CA ALA A 462 -6.47 -1.64 13.07
C ALA A 462 -6.32 -2.46 14.34
N ILE A 463 -6.38 -1.79 15.48
CA ILE A 463 -6.40 -2.42 16.81
C ILE A 463 -7.67 -2.02 17.55
N GLU A 464 -8.20 -2.94 18.34
CA GLU A 464 -9.23 -2.66 19.33
C GLU A 464 -8.68 -3.00 20.71
N LEU A 465 -8.69 -2.02 21.61
CA LEU A 465 -8.30 -2.14 23.01
C LEU A 465 -9.57 -2.10 23.87
N ARG A 466 -9.76 -3.10 24.72
CA ARG A 466 -10.78 -3.10 25.76
C ARG A 466 -10.08 -2.95 27.11
N LEU A 467 -10.38 -1.87 27.79
CA LEU A 467 -9.68 -1.41 28.98
C LEU A 467 -10.58 -1.51 30.18
N GLN A 468 -10.15 -2.24 31.21
CA GLN A 468 -10.80 -2.31 32.52
C GLN A 468 -9.88 -1.71 33.58
N PHE A 469 -10.31 -0.62 34.19
CA PHE A 469 -9.58 0.06 35.29
C PHE A 469 -9.96 -0.60 36.60
N LYS A 470 -8.99 -1.18 37.32
CA LYS A 470 -9.17 -1.86 38.61
C LYS A 470 -8.09 -1.39 39.60
N ASP A 471 -8.45 -0.56 40.56
CA ASP A 471 -7.54 -0.03 41.56
C ASP A 471 -6.21 0.48 40.96
N ASP A 472 -5.11 -0.22 41.20
CA ASP A 472 -3.77 0.12 40.71
C ASP A 472 -3.40 -0.64 39.40
N GLN A 473 -4.34 -1.34 38.80
CA GLN A 473 -4.11 -2.12 37.58
C GLN A 473 -5.03 -1.68 36.44
N LEU A 474 -4.52 -1.79 35.24
CA LEU A 474 -5.28 -1.67 34.00
C LEU A 474 -5.19 -3.01 33.25
N LEU A 475 -6.31 -3.70 33.10
CA LEU A 475 -6.40 -4.91 32.28
C LEU A 475 -6.71 -4.48 30.85
N ILE A 476 -5.93 -5.00 29.90
CA ILE A 476 -6.01 -4.66 28.48
C ILE A 476 -6.28 -5.93 27.69
N HIS A 477 -7.39 -5.96 26.98
CA HIS A 477 -7.66 -6.96 25.96
C HIS A 477 -7.44 -6.32 24.59
N LEU A 478 -6.47 -6.83 23.84
CA LEU A 478 -6.12 -6.40 22.49
C LEU A 478 -6.71 -7.37 21.50
N SER A 479 -7.40 -6.87 20.49
CA SER A 479 -7.64 -7.56 19.24
C SER A 479 -7.08 -6.74 18.08
N GLU A 480 -6.52 -7.42 17.10
CA GLU A 480 -5.94 -6.84 15.91
C GLU A 480 -6.71 -7.33 14.68
N SER A 481 -6.99 -6.44 13.72
CA SER A 481 -7.74 -6.77 12.51
C SER A 481 -7.10 -7.87 11.65
N TYR A 482 -5.86 -8.15 11.88
CA TYR A 482 -4.91 -8.85 11.04
C TYR A 482 -4.76 -10.34 11.33
N HIS A 483 -4.68 -10.75 12.59
CA HIS A 483 -4.39 -12.12 12.99
C HIS A 483 -5.54 -12.83 13.70
N SER A 484 -6.65 -12.18 13.95
CA SER A 484 -7.74 -12.72 14.79
C SER A 484 -7.28 -13.13 16.21
N LYS A 485 -6.05 -12.86 16.59
CA LYS A 485 -5.52 -13.18 17.91
C LYS A 485 -6.00 -12.16 18.92
N LYS A 486 -6.63 -12.65 19.97
CA LYS A 486 -6.94 -11.86 21.16
C LYS A 486 -5.83 -12.11 22.16
N VAL A 487 -5.21 -11.06 22.63
CA VAL A 487 -4.13 -11.10 23.64
C VAL A 487 -4.56 -10.25 24.81
N SER A 488 -4.34 -10.75 26.02
CA SER A 488 -4.59 -10.00 27.25
C SER A 488 -3.30 -9.78 27.99
N PHE A 489 -3.11 -8.58 28.49
CA PHE A 489 -1.96 -8.20 29.32
C PHE A 489 -2.37 -7.13 30.33
N LYS A 490 -1.52 -6.90 31.33
CA LYS A 490 -1.78 -5.95 32.39
C LYS A 490 -0.86 -4.73 32.26
N ALA A 491 -1.30 -3.67 32.89
CA ALA A 491 -0.47 -2.52 33.17
C ALA A 491 -0.65 -2.13 34.62
N HIS A 492 0.43 -1.68 35.27
CA HIS A 492 0.47 -1.31 36.65
C HIS A 492 0.71 0.17 36.77
N LYS A 493 0.01 0.79 37.73
CA LYS A 493 0.20 2.20 38.04
C LYS A 493 1.65 2.47 38.39
N ALA A 494 2.27 3.41 37.70
CA ALA A 494 3.65 3.79 37.99
C ALA A 494 3.71 4.36 39.40
N GLN A 495 4.60 3.80 40.25
CA GLN A 495 4.91 4.38 41.56
C GLN A 495 5.64 5.70 41.27
N HIS A 496 5.17 6.79 41.86
CA HIS A 496 5.98 8.01 41.91
C HIS A 496 7.28 7.68 42.66
N PRO A 497 8.46 8.05 42.14
CA PRO A 497 9.67 8.01 42.96
C PRO A 497 9.35 8.78 44.25
N HIS A 498 9.47 8.12 45.38
CA HIS A 498 9.43 8.83 46.67
C HIS A 498 10.48 9.93 46.59
N GLU A 499 10.05 11.20 46.64
CA GLU A 499 10.93 12.28 47.02
C GLU A 499 11.50 11.90 48.38
N HIS A 500 12.72 11.43 48.43
CA HIS A 500 13.49 11.35 49.65
C HIS A 500 13.70 12.79 50.11
N LYS A 501 12.95 13.15 51.17
CA LYS A 501 13.17 14.37 51.94
C LYS A 501 14.53 14.33 52.61
#